data_0b6f7afd9244fd071eea8454649b57f2
#
_entry.id   0b6f7afd9244fd071eea8454649b57f2
#
_cell.length_a   1.000
_cell.length_b   1.000
_cell.length_c   1.000
_cell.angle_alpha   90.00
_cell.angle_beta   90.00
_cell.angle_gamma   90.00
#
_symmetry.space_group_name_H-M   'P 1'
#
loop_
_entity.id
_entity.type
_entity.pdbx_description
1 polymer ?
#
loop_
_entity_poly.entity_id
_entity_poly.type
_entity_poly.pdbx_seq_one_letter_code
_entity_poly.pdbx_strand_id
1 'polypeptide(L)'
;EVQVQEKRIMQKEENLEKKTDSLEKKERDLIRKGEELEEKKNEIVETLNKQVEELQRISGLSQEEAKQQLLSELEKQLIAEKAAILREAQTKAKEEATKNAKEILGYAIQKCAADHTSETTVSIVALPNEEMKGRIIGREGRNIKTLETLTGIDLIIDDTPEAVVISGFDPLRREVAKLALEKLIDDGRIHPAKIEEMVEKAKEELEAIIKEEGERAIIETGVIGLHPDLIKLIGKLKYTTSYGQNVLNHSIEVSNLARIMAEELGLDAKLARRAGLLHDIGKALDHDMEGTHVEIGVDILKKYKENEKVINAVQAHHGDVEPQTIEAILVQAADAISASRPGARRETLETYIKRLEELERVADSFEGVEKSFAIQAGREIRIIV
;
A
#
# COMPACT_ATOMS: atom_id res chain seq x y z
N GLU A 1 -53.55 42.52 -41.33
CA GLU A 1 -54.40 41.88 -40.33
C GLU A 1 -54.66 40.39 -40.69
N VAL A 2 -54.98 40.05 -41.93
CA VAL A 2 -55.27 38.65 -42.34
C VAL A 2 -54.08 37.72 -42.09
N GLN A 3 -52.86 38.10 -42.49
CA GLN A 3 -51.64 37.30 -42.28
C GLN A 3 -51.29 37.06 -40.80
N VAL A 4 -51.63 37.95 -39.93
CA VAL A 4 -51.45 37.76 -38.48
C VAL A 4 -52.48 36.80 -37.90
N GLN A 5 -53.69 36.84 -38.41
CA GLN A 5 -54.75 35.86 -38.05
C GLN A 5 -54.43 34.43 -38.58
N GLU A 6 -53.94 34.31 -39.81
CA GLU A 6 -53.53 33.04 -40.34
C GLU A 6 -52.40 32.38 -39.52
N LYS A 7 -51.38 33.13 -39.14
CA LYS A 7 -50.26 32.65 -38.30
C LYS A 7 -50.78 32.21 -36.90
N ARG A 8 -51.78 32.90 -36.36
CA ARG A 8 -52.38 32.55 -35.08
C ARG A 8 -53.28 31.33 -35.14
N ILE A 9 -53.90 31.09 -36.26
CA ILE A 9 -54.69 29.89 -36.52
C ILE A 9 -53.76 28.71 -36.67
N MET A 10 -52.72 28.79 -37.48
CA MET A 10 -51.71 27.76 -37.68
C MET A 10 -51.04 27.36 -36.36
N GLN A 11 -50.70 28.32 -35.49
CA GLN A 11 -50.17 28.01 -34.17
C GLN A 11 -51.17 27.32 -33.21
N LYS A 12 -52.47 27.61 -33.38
CA LYS A 12 -53.51 26.95 -32.61
C LYS A 12 -53.77 25.53 -33.13
N GLU A 13 -53.70 25.32 -34.44
CA GLU A 13 -53.82 23.99 -35.07
C GLU A 13 -52.67 23.07 -34.60
N GLU A 14 -51.40 23.54 -34.64
CA GLU A 14 -50.25 22.79 -34.17
C GLU A 14 -50.34 22.45 -32.64
N ASN A 15 -50.86 23.35 -31.84
CA ASN A 15 -51.08 23.11 -30.41
C ASN A 15 -52.24 22.13 -30.15
N LEU A 16 -53.28 22.18 -31.01
CA LEU A 16 -54.39 21.21 -30.96
C LEU A 16 -53.91 19.82 -31.33
N GLU A 17 -53.14 19.70 -32.40
CA GLU A 17 -52.56 18.41 -32.86
C GLU A 17 -51.71 17.77 -31.77
N LYS A 18 -50.75 18.55 -31.15
CA LYS A 18 -49.98 18.08 -30.01
C LYS A 18 -50.81 17.64 -28.79
N LYS A 19 -51.93 18.33 -28.54
CA LYS A 19 -52.86 17.93 -27.48
C LYS A 19 -53.63 16.68 -27.81
N THR A 20 -54.02 16.51 -29.05
CA THR A 20 -54.73 15.32 -29.52
C THR A 20 -53.83 14.09 -29.43
N ASP A 21 -52.59 14.18 -29.89
CA ASP A 21 -51.59 13.13 -29.77
C ASP A 21 -51.30 12.74 -28.29
N SER A 22 -51.21 13.74 -27.43
CA SER A 22 -51.03 13.51 -25.99
C SER A 22 -52.26 12.86 -25.34
N LEU A 23 -53.49 13.17 -25.80
CA LEU A 23 -54.71 12.57 -25.32
C LEU A 23 -54.82 11.10 -25.80
N GLU A 24 -54.53 10.82 -27.08
CA GLU A 24 -54.53 9.50 -27.61
C GLU A 24 -53.51 8.56 -26.94
N LYS A 25 -52.34 9.14 -26.57
CA LYS A 25 -51.32 8.41 -25.80
C LYS A 25 -51.83 8.07 -24.40
N LYS A 26 -52.47 9.04 -23.73
CA LYS A 26 -53.05 8.82 -22.40
C LYS A 26 -54.18 7.82 -22.43
N GLU A 27 -55.03 7.87 -23.47
CA GLU A 27 -56.11 6.92 -23.65
C GLU A 27 -55.59 5.48 -23.84
N ARG A 28 -54.57 5.28 -24.68
CA ARG A 28 -53.89 4.00 -24.83
C ARG A 28 -53.28 3.50 -23.52
N ASP A 29 -52.63 4.37 -22.76
CA ASP A 29 -52.05 4.05 -21.44
C ASP A 29 -53.14 3.70 -20.41
N LEU A 30 -54.31 4.35 -20.47
CA LEU A 30 -55.44 4.06 -19.60
C LEU A 30 -56.08 2.71 -19.95
N ILE A 31 -56.23 2.41 -21.23
CA ILE A 31 -56.76 1.08 -21.70
C ILE A 31 -55.82 -0.02 -21.21
N ARG A 32 -54.52 0.11 -21.43
CA ARG A 32 -53.51 -0.84 -20.95
C ARG A 32 -53.57 -1.05 -19.43
N LYS A 33 -53.63 0.03 -18.67
CA LYS A 33 -53.77 -0.05 -17.22
C LYS A 33 -55.10 -0.66 -16.77
N GLY A 34 -56.16 -0.47 -17.56
CA GLY A 34 -57.42 -1.12 -17.31
C GLY A 34 -57.35 -2.64 -17.50
N GLU A 35 -56.68 -3.09 -18.56
CA GLU A 35 -56.44 -4.52 -18.82
C GLU A 35 -55.55 -5.16 -17.72
N GLU A 36 -54.45 -4.48 -17.34
CA GLU A 36 -53.56 -4.92 -16.25
C GLU A 36 -54.28 -5.02 -14.89
N LEU A 37 -55.24 -4.10 -14.64
CA LEU A 37 -56.06 -4.11 -13.42
C LEU A 37 -57.07 -5.23 -13.42
N GLU A 38 -57.69 -5.54 -14.55
CA GLU A 38 -58.64 -6.62 -14.66
C GLU A 38 -57.99 -7.99 -14.56
N GLU A 39 -56.76 -8.13 -15.13
CA GLU A 39 -55.92 -9.33 -14.97
C GLU A 39 -55.55 -9.57 -13.51
N LYS A 40 -55.04 -8.52 -12.81
CA LYS A 40 -54.75 -8.61 -11.38
C LYS A 40 -55.98 -8.92 -10.53
N LYS A 41 -57.13 -8.35 -10.87
CA LYS A 41 -58.39 -8.65 -10.17
C LYS A 41 -58.78 -10.11 -10.32
N ASN A 42 -58.62 -10.68 -11.52
CA ASN A 42 -58.89 -12.09 -11.77
C ASN A 42 -57.93 -12.99 -11.00
N GLU A 43 -56.61 -12.66 -10.95
CA GLU A 43 -55.61 -13.38 -10.12
C GLU A 43 -55.97 -13.35 -8.63
N ILE A 44 -56.43 -12.18 -8.12
CA ILE A 44 -56.85 -12.05 -6.72
C ILE A 44 -58.08 -12.92 -6.44
N VAL A 45 -59.06 -12.94 -7.34
CA VAL A 45 -60.30 -13.78 -7.19
C VAL A 45 -59.93 -15.27 -7.21
N GLU A 46 -59.03 -15.69 -8.10
CA GLU A 46 -58.56 -17.08 -8.14
C GLU A 46 -57.82 -17.47 -6.87
N THR A 47 -56.94 -16.58 -6.38
CA THR A 47 -56.22 -16.77 -5.13
C THR A 47 -57.15 -16.85 -3.93
N LEU A 48 -58.18 -16.03 -3.90
CA LEU A 48 -59.19 -16.01 -2.84
C LEU A 48 -60.03 -17.32 -2.82
N ASN A 49 -60.42 -17.82 -4.00
CA ASN A 49 -61.10 -19.11 -4.12
C ASN A 49 -60.22 -20.26 -3.62
N LYS A 50 -58.95 -20.32 -3.99
CA LYS A 50 -57.98 -21.30 -3.48
C LYS A 50 -57.85 -21.23 -1.97
N GLN A 51 -57.82 -20.03 -1.41
CA GLN A 51 -57.76 -19.83 0.06
C GLN A 51 -59.04 -20.29 0.76
N VAL A 52 -60.22 -20.06 0.17
CA VAL A 52 -61.50 -20.54 0.72
C VAL A 52 -61.59 -22.08 0.67
N GLU A 53 -61.14 -22.71 -0.42
CA GLU A 53 -61.07 -24.17 -0.51
C GLU A 53 -60.12 -24.76 0.55
N GLU A 54 -58.96 -24.13 0.76
CA GLU A 54 -58.01 -24.57 1.78
C GLU A 54 -58.56 -24.34 3.19
N LEU A 55 -59.23 -23.23 3.45
CA LEU A 55 -59.95 -23.00 4.72
C LEU A 55 -61.03 -24.03 4.97
N GLN A 56 -61.78 -24.46 3.94
CA GLN A 56 -62.76 -25.52 4.05
C GLN A 56 -62.11 -26.88 4.34
N ARG A 57 -60.96 -27.16 3.75
CA ARG A 57 -60.16 -28.35 4.04
C ARG A 57 -59.65 -28.36 5.47
N ILE A 58 -59.14 -27.22 5.97
CA ILE A 58 -58.62 -27.04 7.32
C ILE A 58 -59.75 -27.08 8.38
N SER A 59 -60.95 -26.61 8.04
CA SER A 59 -62.11 -26.70 8.96
C SER A 59 -62.50 -28.14 9.32
N GLY A 60 -62.03 -29.13 8.56
CA GLY A 60 -62.14 -30.55 8.88
C GLY A 60 -61.05 -31.10 9.81
N LEU A 61 -60.00 -30.29 10.12
CA LEU A 61 -58.93 -30.65 11.04
C LEU A 61 -59.27 -30.28 12.49
N SER A 62 -58.64 -30.96 13.44
CA SER A 62 -58.73 -30.54 14.85
C SER A 62 -58.04 -29.14 15.00
N GLN A 63 -58.48 -28.40 16.02
CA GLN A 63 -57.95 -27.06 16.29
C GLN A 63 -56.40 -27.04 16.42
N GLU A 64 -55.85 -28.11 16.99
CA GLU A 64 -54.39 -28.24 17.20
C GLU A 64 -53.65 -28.57 15.90
N GLU A 65 -54.23 -29.41 15.00
CA GLU A 65 -53.68 -29.71 13.68
C GLU A 65 -53.67 -28.48 12.75
N ALA A 66 -54.76 -27.73 12.75
CA ALA A 66 -54.86 -26.48 11.98
C ALA A 66 -53.81 -25.44 12.46
N LYS A 67 -53.60 -25.33 13.78
CA LYS A 67 -52.58 -24.46 14.37
C LYS A 67 -51.17 -24.88 13.96
N GLN A 68 -50.85 -26.18 14.08
CA GLN A 68 -49.51 -26.69 13.69
C GLN A 68 -49.24 -26.50 12.21
N GLN A 69 -50.20 -26.70 11.34
CA GLN A 69 -50.07 -26.51 9.91
C GLN A 69 -49.82 -25.04 9.56
N LEU A 70 -50.54 -24.10 10.18
CA LEU A 70 -50.37 -22.66 10.04
C LEU A 70 -48.99 -22.22 10.52
N LEU A 71 -48.54 -22.72 11.68
CA LEU A 71 -47.21 -22.39 12.23
C LEU A 71 -46.07 -22.91 11.34
N SER A 72 -46.21 -24.13 10.81
CA SER A 72 -45.18 -24.71 9.89
C SER A 72 -45.07 -23.93 8.59
N GLU A 73 -46.21 -23.50 8.02
CA GLU A 73 -46.22 -22.70 6.79
C GLU A 73 -45.64 -21.31 7.02
N LEU A 74 -45.99 -20.68 8.16
CA LEU A 74 -45.45 -19.39 8.56
C LEU A 74 -43.94 -19.45 8.83
N GLU A 75 -43.47 -20.53 9.46
CA GLU A 75 -42.00 -20.74 9.67
C GLU A 75 -41.25 -20.83 8.33
N LYS A 76 -41.78 -21.58 7.36
CA LYS A 76 -41.13 -21.70 6.03
C LYS A 76 -41.05 -20.34 5.31
N GLN A 77 -42.12 -19.57 5.33
CA GLN A 77 -42.16 -18.22 4.74
C GLN A 77 -41.19 -17.27 5.47
N LEU A 78 -41.18 -17.26 6.80
CA LEU A 78 -40.28 -16.43 7.60
C LEU A 78 -38.81 -16.79 7.43
N ILE A 79 -38.47 -18.06 7.24
CA ILE A 79 -37.07 -18.48 6.97
C ILE A 79 -36.58 -17.91 5.65
N ALA A 80 -37.39 -18.00 4.60
CA ALA A 80 -37.05 -17.47 3.28
C ALA A 80 -36.92 -15.94 3.30
N GLU A 81 -37.83 -15.24 3.96
CA GLU A 81 -37.83 -13.79 4.08
C GLU A 81 -36.63 -13.29 4.90
N LYS A 82 -36.38 -13.93 6.06
CA LYS A 82 -35.19 -13.63 6.87
C LYS A 82 -33.89 -13.86 6.10
N ALA A 83 -33.79 -14.94 5.34
CA ALA A 83 -32.61 -15.23 4.54
C ALA A 83 -32.41 -14.18 3.41
N ALA A 84 -33.48 -13.67 2.80
CA ALA A 84 -33.42 -12.60 1.81
C ALA A 84 -32.95 -11.28 2.42
N ILE A 85 -33.55 -10.88 3.54
CA ILE A 85 -33.17 -9.66 4.29
C ILE A 85 -31.71 -9.74 4.75
N LEU A 86 -31.29 -10.89 5.27
CA LEU A 86 -29.92 -11.07 5.74
C LEU A 86 -28.91 -10.95 4.58
N ARG A 87 -29.20 -11.57 3.43
CA ARG A 87 -28.36 -11.46 2.23
C ARG A 87 -28.27 -10.02 1.72
N GLU A 88 -29.38 -9.31 1.66
CA GLU A 88 -29.41 -7.91 1.23
C GLU A 88 -28.60 -7.03 2.20
N ALA A 89 -28.77 -7.22 3.51
CA ALA A 89 -28.00 -6.51 4.54
C ALA A 89 -26.50 -6.80 4.44
N GLN A 90 -26.13 -8.07 4.24
CA GLN A 90 -24.72 -8.46 4.05
C GLN A 90 -24.12 -7.85 2.77
N THR A 91 -24.86 -7.82 1.68
CA THR A 91 -24.39 -7.23 0.43
C THR A 91 -24.17 -5.73 0.58
N LYS A 92 -25.13 -5.00 1.15
CA LYS A 92 -25.01 -3.57 1.43
C LYS A 92 -23.84 -3.28 2.36
N ALA A 93 -23.71 -4.03 3.44
CA ALA A 93 -22.60 -3.86 4.39
C ALA A 93 -21.23 -4.07 3.71
N LYS A 94 -21.12 -5.06 2.81
CA LYS A 94 -19.89 -5.32 2.06
C LYS A 94 -19.56 -4.20 1.05
N GLU A 95 -20.57 -3.67 0.37
CA GLU A 95 -20.42 -2.55 -0.58
C GLU A 95 -19.99 -1.27 0.14
N GLU A 96 -20.66 -0.94 1.26
CA GLU A 96 -20.31 0.21 2.10
C GLU A 96 -18.91 0.08 2.70
N ALA A 97 -18.54 -1.10 3.21
CA ALA A 97 -17.21 -1.36 3.73
C ALA A 97 -16.14 -1.17 2.65
N THR A 98 -16.39 -1.66 1.42
CA THR A 98 -15.45 -1.49 0.31
C THR A 98 -15.30 -0.01 -0.10
N LYS A 99 -16.39 0.75 -0.10
CA LYS A 99 -16.36 2.18 -0.39
C LYS A 99 -15.58 2.93 0.66
N ASN A 100 -15.89 2.72 1.94
CA ASN A 100 -15.21 3.36 3.07
C ASN A 100 -13.70 3.02 3.09
N ALA A 101 -13.34 1.76 2.82
CA ALA A 101 -11.94 1.37 2.74
C ALA A 101 -11.19 2.15 1.64
N LYS A 102 -11.78 2.32 0.45
CA LYS A 102 -11.16 3.12 -0.63
C LYS A 102 -11.02 4.60 -0.26
N GLU A 103 -11.98 5.18 0.43
CA GLU A 103 -11.93 6.57 0.88
C GLU A 103 -10.83 6.77 1.94
N ILE A 104 -10.72 5.86 2.93
CA ILE A 104 -9.68 5.88 3.96
C ILE A 104 -8.29 5.74 3.33
N LEU A 105 -8.09 4.77 2.41
CA LEU A 105 -6.83 4.60 1.71
C LEU A 105 -6.46 5.82 0.87
N GLY A 106 -7.42 6.39 0.14
CA GLY A 106 -7.21 7.61 -0.65
C GLY A 106 -6.78 8.79 0.22
N TYR A 107 -7.41 8.97 1.36
CA TYR A 107 -7.06 10.01 2.34
C TYR A 107 -5.67 9.79 2.95
N ALA A 108 -5.35 8.55 3.35
CA ALA A 108 -4.06 8.20 3.91
C ALA A 108 -2.92 8.46 2.91
N ILE A 109 -3.07 8.01 1.66
CA ILE A 109 -2.09 8.24 0.58
C ILE A 109 -1.90 9.73 0.32
N GLN A 110 -3.00 10.51 0.24
CA GLN A 110 -2.93 11.96 0.03
C GLN A 110 -2.15 12.68 1.14
N LYS A 111 -2.30 12.23 2.39
CA LYS A 111 -1.61 12.82 3.55
C LYS A 111 -0.13 12.50 3.60
N CYS A 112 0.28 11.35 3.07
CA CYS A 112 1.66 10.84 3.12
C CYS A 112 2.41 11.02 1.79
N ALA A 113 1.80 11.59 0.76
CA ALA A 113 2.45 11.88 -0.52
C ALA A 113 3.50 12.99 -0.32
N ALA A 114 4.72 12.60 0.03
CA ALA A 114 5.89 13.48 0.07
C ALA A 114 6.72 13.31 -1.21
N ASP A 115 7.46 14.36 -1.58
CA ASP A 115 8.40 14.33 -2.69
C ASP A 115 9.49 13.28 -2.45
N HIS A 116 9.60 12.33 -3.36
CA HIS A 116 10.55 11.23 -3.27
C HIS A 116 11.85 11.58 -3.99
N THR A 117 12.93 11.83 -3.23
CA THR A 117 14.28 11.96 -3.77
C THR A 117 14.89 10.59 -4.00
N SER A 118 15.40 10.39 -5.22
CA SER A 118 16.02 9.15 -5.67
C SER A 118 17.46 9.06 -5.13
N GLU A 119 17.72 8.10 -4.26
CA GLU A 119 19.07 7.79 -3.77
C GLU A 119 19.80 6.81 -4.68
N THR A 120 21.11 7.04 -4.88
CA THR A 120 22.00 6.18 -5.66
C THR A 120 22.82 5.26 -4.74
N THR A 121 23.10 4.02 -5.19
CA THR A 121 23.90 3.01 -4.45
C THR A 121 25.40 3.26 -4.51
N VAL A 122 25.86 4.30 -5.17
CA VAL A 122 27.27 4.66 -5.32
C VAL A 122 27.52 6.02 -4.68
N SER A 123 28.50 6.09 -3.80
CA SER A 123 28.93 7.37 -3.21
C SER A 123 30.02 7.99 -4.07
N ILE A 124 29.80 9.23 -4.52
CA ILE A 124 30.77 10.00 -5.29
C ILE A 124 31.23 11.18 -4.43
N VAL A 125 32.55 11.40 -4.35
CA VAL A 125 33.14 12.57 -3.72
C VAL A 125 33.72 13.47 -4.80
N ALA A 126 33.23 14.70 -4.86
CA ALA A 126 33.76 15.72 -5.75
C ALA A 126 35.11 16.22 -5.28
N LEU A 127 36.05 16.42 -6.20
CA LEU A 127 37.35 16.94 -5.93
C LEU A 127 37.44 18.39 -6.39
N PRO A 128 38.15 19.27 -5.69
CA PRO A 128 38.34 20.66 -6.08
C PRO A 128 39.22 20.83 -7.35
N ASN A 129 40.03 19.85 -7.67
CA ASN A 129 40.86 19.78 -8.87
C ASN A 129 41.42 18.37 -9.10
N GLU A 130 41.94 18.10 -10.29
CA GLU A 130 42.53 16.81 -10.68
C GLU A 130 43.81 16.46 -9.91
N GLU A 131 44.59 17.44 -9.42
CA GLU A 131 45.81 17.19 -8.66
C GLU A 131 45.52 16.46 -7.35
N MET A 132 44.29 16.61 -6.83
CA MET A 132 43.87 15.96 -5.60
C MET A 132 43.86 14.43 -5.75
N LYS A 133 43.55 13.88 -6.95
CA LYS A 133 43.65 12.44 -7.21
C LYS A 133 45.03 11.88 -6.89
N GLY A 134 46.09 12.54 -7.38
CA GLY A 134 47.46 12.14 -7.10
C GLY A 134 47.80 12.16 -5.62
N ARG A 135 47.27 13.12 -4.86
CA ARG A 135 47.47 13.25 -3.41
C ARG A 135 46.73 12.17 -2.65
N ILE A 136 45.50 11.82 -3.05
CA ILE A 136 44.72 10.74 -2.48
C ILE A 136 45.40 9.40 -2.73
N ILE A 137 45.94 9.15 -3.92
CA ILE A 137 46.70 7.93 -4.23
C ILE A 137 47.96 7.88 -3.37
N GLY A 138 48.72 8.97 -3.36
CA GLY A 138 50.00 9.09 -2.67
C GLY A 138 51.12 8.28 -3.34
N ARG A 139 52.35 8.42 -2.82
CA ARG A 139 53.50 7.68 -3.36
C ARG A 139 53.26 6.16 -3.26
N GLU A 140 53.38 5.44 -4.36
CA GLU A 140 53.20 3.99 -4.46
C GLU A 140 51.84 3.51 -3.94
N GLY A 141 50.80 4.36 -4.00
CA GLY A 141 49.47 4.04 -3.53
C GLY A 141 49.33 3.96 -1.99
N ARG A 142 50.26 4.53 -1.23
CA ARG A 142 50.26 4.41 0.24
C ARG A 142 49.00 4.99 0.88
N ASN A 143 48.58 6.16 0.46
CA ASN A 143 47.42 6.85 1.07
C ASN A 143 46.12 6.13 0.77
N ILE A 144 45.89 5.76 -0.49
CA ILE A 144 44.68 5.01 -0.88
C ILE A 144 44.59 3.66 -0.15
N LYS A 145 45.68 2.88 -0.10
CA LYS A 145 45.72 1.62 0.64
C LYS A 145 45.44 1.78 2.12
N THR A 146 45.94 2.89 2.75
CA THR A 146 45.65 3.16 4.15
C THR A 146 44.18 3.42 4.36
N LEU A 147 43.54 4.25 3.51
CA LEU A 147 42.12 4.56 3.61
C LEU A 147 41.23 3.31 3.37
N GLU A 148 41.55 2.54 2.34
CA GLU A 148 40.85 1.26 2.05
C GLU A 148 40.97 0.25 3.19
N THR A 149 42.17 0.11 3.77
CA THR A 149 42.40 -0.82 4.89
C THR A 149 41.61 -0.41 6.14
N LEU A 150 41.56 0.89 6.45
CA LEU A 150 40.90 1.41 7.66
C LEU A 150 39.35 1.41 7.55
N THR A 151 38.84 1.59 6.35
CA THR A 151 37.41 1.69 6.12
C THR A 151 36.78 0.40 5.57
N GLY A 152 37.61 -0.46 4.96
CA GLY A 152 37.15 -1.71 4.34
C GLY A 152 36.33 -1.50 3.09
N ILE A 153 36.57 -0.41 2.34
CA ILE A 153 35.95 -0.09 1.05
C ILE A 153 37.02 0.00 -0.03
N ASP A 154 36.60 -0.04 -1.29
CA ASP A 154 37.46 0.22 -2.44
C ASP A 154 37.25 1.65 -2.97
N LEU A 155 38.35 2.34 -3.29
CA LEU A 155 38.33 3.64 -3.95
C LEU A 155 38.62 3.46 -5.44
N ILE A 156 37.67 3.82 -6.28
CA ILE A 156 37.85 3.82 -7.73
C ILE A 156 38.21 5.23 -8.18
N ILE A 157 39.45 5.38 -8.65
CA ILE A 157 39.98 6.62 -9.20
C ILE A 157 40.24 6.36 -10.69
N ASP A 158 39.27 6.73 -11.50
CA ASP A 158 39.27 6.58 -12.95
C ASP A 158 39.42 7.95 -13.67
N ASP A 159 39.14 7.97 -14.97
CA ASP A 159 39.20 9.18 -15.80
C ASP A 159 38.00 10.13 -15.59
N THR A 160 37.10 9.82 -14.67
CA THR A 160 35.96 10.72 -14.34
C THR A 160 36.52 12.06 -13.81
N PRO A 161 36.22 13.19 -14.47
CA PRO A 161 36.79 14.47 -14.06
C PRO A 161 36.39 14.84 -12.64
N GLU A 162 37.40 15.31 -11.84
CA GLU A 162 37.19 15.88 -10.52
C GLU A 162 36.28 15.06 -9.57
N ALA A 163 36.37 13.73 -9.65
CA ALA A 163 35.57 12.85 -8.80
C ALA A 163 36.33 11.58 -8.41
N VAL A 164 35.97 11.03 -7.25
CA VAL A 164 36.37 9.71 -6.76
C VAL A 164 35.11 8.93 -6.42
N VAL A 165 35.04 7.68 -6.88
CA VAL A 165 33.93 6.78 -6.60
C VAL A 165 34.31 5.85 -5.44
N ILE A 166 33.43 5.76 -4.44
CA ILE A 166 33.56 4.88 -3.29
C ILE A 166 32.70 3.65 -3.52
N SER A 167 33.30 2.47 -3.53
CA SER A 167 32.67 1.20 -3.74
C SER A 167 32.79 0.30 -2.49
N GLY A 168 31.70 -0.30 -2.07
CA GLY A 168 31.68 -1.22 -0.93
C GLY A 168 30.26 -1.72 -0.67
N PHE A 169 30.13 -2.93 -0.13
CA PHE A 169 28.83 -3.52 0.18
C PHE A 169 28.16 -2.86 1.38
N ASP A 170 28.95 -2.48 2.41
CA ASP A 170 28.45 -1.89 3.63
C ASP A 170 28.25 -0.36 3.44
N PRO A 171 27.01 0.13 3.50
CA PRO A 171 26.73 1.55 3.30
C PRO A 171 27.27 2.45 4.40
N LEU A 172 27.40 1.96 5.64
CA LEU A 172 27.98 2.74 6.74
C LEU A 172 29.49 2.92 6.56
N ARG A 173 30.19 1.87 6.11
CA ARG A 173 31.62 1.98 5.76
C ARG A 173 31.86 2.93 4.60
N ARG A 174 30.97 2.92 3.58
CA ARG A 174 31.05 3.89 2.48
C ARG A 174 30.88 5.32 2.98
N GLU A 175 29.94 5.57 3.89
CA GLU A 175 29.71 6.90 4.44
C GLU A 175 30.87 7.36 5.33
N VAL A 176 31.43 6.47 6.16
CA VAL A 176 32.70 6.79 6.91
C VAL A 176 33.81 7.19 5.95
N ALA A 177 34.01 6.44 4.88
CA ALA A 177 35.05 6.73 3.90
C ALA A 177 34.80 8.07 3.19
N LYS A 178 33.56 8.38 2.84
CA LYS A 178 33.13 9.63 2.23
C LYS A 178 33.43 10.82 3.17
N LEU A 179 32.95 10.78 4.40
CA LEU A 179 33.18 11.82 5.41
C LEU A 179 34.68 12.02 5.69
N ALA A 180 35.43 10.92 5.80
CA ALA A 180 36.86 10.99 6.01
C ALA A 180 37.60 11.64 4.81
N LEU A 181 37.20 11.28 3.59
CA LEU A 181 37.79 11.81 2.36
C LEU A 181 37.45 13.31 2.20
N GLU A 182 36.22 13.73 2.45
CA GLU A 182 35.80 15.13 2.43
C GLU A 182 36.62 15.95 3.42
N LYS A 183 36.79 15.48 4.65
CA LYS A 183 37.65 16.14 5.66
C LYS A 183 39.12 16.21 5.27
N LEU A 184 39.65 15.18 4.60
CA LEU A 184 41.03 15.17 4.10
C LEU A 184 41.22 16.17 2.95
N ILE A 185 40.23 16.34 2.11
CA ILE A 185 40.20 17.30 0.99
C ILE A 185 40.21 18.73 1.56
N ASP A 186 39.33 19.00 2.54
CA ASP A 186 39.19 20.31 3.17
C ASP A 186 40.47 20.71 3.96
N ASP A 187 41.05 19.77 4.70
CA ASP A 187 42.32 20.00 5.44
C ASP A 187 43.53 20.16 4.49
N GLY A 188 43.45 19.50 3.33
CA GLY A 188 44.52 19.53 2.33
C GLY A 188 45.74 18.69 2.68
N ARG A 189 45.87 18.07 3.84
CA ARG A 189 47.00 17.22 4.25
C ARG A 189 46.63 15.75 4.17
N ILE A 190 47.11 15.08 3.13
CA ILE A 190 46.79 13.66 2.91
C ILE A 190 48.04 12.82 3.11
N HIS A 191 48.15 12.16 4.26
CA HIS A 191 49.18 11.20 4.61
C HIS A 191 48.63 10.18 5.63
N PRO A 192 49.25 8.99 5.79
CA PRO A 192 48.66 7.88 6.57
C PRO A 192 48.19 8.28 7.97
N ALA A 193 48.98 8.92 8.77
CA ALA A 193 48.62 9.35 10.13
C ALA A 193 47.43 10.34 10.15
N LYS A 194 47.27 11.18 9.13
CA LYS A 194 46.14 12.10 9.01
C LYS A 194 44.89 11.36 8.53
N ILE A 195 45.06 10.34 7.69
CA ILE A 195 43.97 9.49 7.26
C ILE A 195 43.39 8.74 8.47
N GLU A 196 44.21 8.13 9.32
CA GLU A 196 43.78 7.48 10.57
C GLU A 196 42.95 8.43 11.45
N GLU A 197 43.47 9.66 11.67
CA GLU A 197 42.78 10.69 12.46
C GLU A 197 41.42 11.06 11.86
N MET A 198 41.35 11.24 10.53
CA MET A 198 40.10 11.64 9.88
C MET A 198 39.09 10.51 9.79
N VAL A 199 39.53 9.28 9.63
CA VAL A 199 38.64 8.10 9.68
C VAL A 199 37.99 7.96 11.06
N GLU A 200 38.78 8.15 12.15
CA GLU A 200 38.24 8.07 13.50
C GLU A 200 37.23 9.20 13.79
N LYS A 201 37.53 10.42 13.37
CA LYS A 201 36.61 11.56 13.45
C LYS A 201 35.35 11.34 12.60
N ALA A 202 35.47 10.72 11.44
CA ALA A 202 34.34 10.40 10.59
C ALA A 202 33.41 9.34 11.23
N LYS A 203 33.96 8.35 11.92
CA LYS A 203 33.16 7.37 12.68
C LYS A 203 32.39 8.03 13.82
N GLU A 204 33.06 8.90 14.62
CA GLU A 204 32.40 9.63 15.71
C GLU A 204 31.26 10.53 15.18
N GLU A 205 31.52 11.24 14.08
CA GLU A 205 30.52 12.09 13.43
C GLU A 205 29.33 11.29 12.88
N LEU A 206 29.61 10.17 12.19
CA LEU A 206 28.56 9.30 11.68
C LEU A 206 27.68 8.75 12.81
N GLU A 207 28.29 8.38 13.95
CA GLU A 207 27.51 7.95 15.12
C GLU A 207 26.59 9.04 15.67
N ALA A 208 27.07 10.30 15.68
CA ALA A 208 26.26 11.44 16.08
C ALA A 208 25.09 11.68 15.08
N ILE A 209 25.37 11.65 13.78
CA ILE A 209 24.35 11.78 12.73
C ILE A 209 23.29 10.65 12.83
N ILE A 210 23.71 9.41 13.01
CA ILE A 210 22.79 8.27 13.18
C ILE A 210 21.85 8.50 14.37
N LYS A 211 22.37 8.98 15.49
CA LYS A 211 21.56 9.28 16.66
C LYS A 211 20.57 10.41 16.38
N GLU A 212 21.03 11.49 15.76
CA GLU A 212 20.18 12.64 15.40
C GLU A 212 19.05 12.24 14.43
N GLU A 213 19.36 11.43 13.42
CA GLU A 213 18.35 10.94 12.46
C GLU A 213 17.30 10.02 13.12
N GLY A 214 17.75 9.17 14.07
CA GLY A 214 16.82 8.37 14.86
C GLY A 214 15.90 9.22 15.75
N GLU A 215 16.45 10.23 16.42
CA GLU A 215 15.69 11.19 17.23
C GLU A 215 14.71 12.00 16.36
N ARG A 216 15.13 12.43 15.17
CA ARG A 216 14.28 13.12 14.19
C ARG A 216 13.10 12.25 13.77
N ALA A 217 13.34 10.98 13.42
CA ALA A 217 12.29 10.05 13.03
C ALA A 217 11.25 9.85 14.14
N ILE A 218 11.69 9.81 15.40
CA ILE A 218 10.80 9.70 16.56
C ILE A 218 9.94 10.95 16.73
N ILE A 219 10.54 12.14 16.60
CA ILE A 219 9.79 13.40 16.68
C ILE A 219 8.77 13.49 15.56
N GLU A 220 9.17 13.19 14.33
CA GLU A 220 8.32 13.25 13.14
C GLU A 220 7.13 12.28 13.23
N THR A 221 7.39 11.05 13.65
CA THR A 221 6.32 10.05 13.82
C THR A 221 5.55 10.21 15.12
N GLY A 222 6.10 10.89 16.14
CA GLY A 222 5.51 11.03 17.48
C GLY A 222 5.48 9.70 18.25
N VAL A 223 6.37 8.77 17.96
CA VAL A 223 6.57 7.53 18.72
C VAL A 223 7.42 7.85 19.94
N ILE A 224 6.93 7.59 21.14
CA ILE A 224 7.59 7.89 22.40
C ILE A 224 7.98 6.63 23.17
N GLY A 225 8.99 6.74 24.04
CA GLY A 225 9.37 5.66 24.97
C GLY A 225 10.07 4.47 24.30
N LEU A 226 10.81 4.69 23.21
CA LEU A 226 11.73 3.70 22.64
C LEU A 226 13.05 3.67 23.44
N HIS A 227 13.64 2.48 23.50
CA HIS A 227 14.99 2.35 24.08
C HIS A 227 16.01 3.12 23.24
N PRO A 228 17.03 3.79 23.83
CA PRO A 228 18.04 4.54 23.08
C PRO A 228 18.72 3.75 21.95
N ASP A 229 18.99 2.47 22.19
CA ASP A 229 19.59 1.61 21.17
C ASP A 229 18.66 1.36 19.97
N LEU A 230 17.33 1.26 20.20
CA LEU A 230 16.35 1.17 19.11
C LEU A 230 16.33 2.47 18.29
N ILE A 231 16.46 3.61 18.96
CA ILE A 231 16.57 4.93 18.31
C ILE A 231 17.80 4.97 17.38
N LYS A 232 18.93 4.48 17.88
CA LYS A 232 20.18 4.38 17.09
C LYS A 232 20.00 3.44 15.90
N LEU A 233 19.32 2.29 16.06
CA LEU A 233 19.05 1.37 14.97
C LEU A 233 18.11 1.98 13.91
N ILE A 234 17.08 2.73 14.32
CA ILE A 234 16.21 3.48 13.40
C ILE A 234 17.05 4.47 12.58
N GLY A 235 17.97 5.22 13.24
CA GLY A 235 18.85 6.16 12.55
C GLY A 235 19.78 5.49 11.52
N LYS A 236 20.24 4.25 11.79
CA LYS A 236 21.05 3.48 10.83
C LYS A 236 20.30 3.17 9.53
N LEU A 237 18.96 3.04 9.59
CA LEU A 237 18.13 2.79 8.42
C LEU A 237 18.23 3.89 7.35
N LYS A 238 18.69 5.09 7.70
CA LYS A 238 19.01 6.18 6.76
C LYS A 238 20.00 5.74 5.69
N TYR A 239 20.94 4.89 6.05
CA TYR A 239 22.00 4.42 5.16
C TYR A 239 21.68 3.09 4.49
N THR A 240 20.51 2.52 4.77
CA THR A 240 20.06 1.25 4.20
C THR A 240 19.05 1.52 3.09
N THR A 241 19.29 0.91 1.93
CA THR A 241 18.40 0.98 0.77
C THR A 241 17.84 -0.40 0.45
N SER A 242 16.54 -0.52 0.31
CA SER A 242 15.87 -1.75 -0.06
C SER A 242 15.02 -1.51 -1.32
N TYR A 243 15.30 -2.26 -2.40
CA TYR A 243 14.64 -2.11 -3.71
C TYR A 243 14.66 -0.66 -4.25
N GLY A 244 15.72 0.10 -3.93
CA GLY A 244 15.89 1.49 -4.37
C GLY A 244 15.16 2.52 -3.52
N GLN A 245 14.56 2.11 -2.41
CA GLN A 245 13.89 2.98 -1.44
C GLN A 245 14.72 3.08 -0.15
N ASN A 246 14.90 4.30 0.37
CA ASN A 246 15.52 4.51 1.67
C ASN A 246 14.65 3.93 2.78
N VAL A 247 15.22 3.03 3.61
CA VAL A 247 14.44 2.27 4.60
C VAL A 247 13.94 3.15 5.73
N LEU A 248 14.67 4.19 6.15
CA LEU A 248 14.19 5.11 7.18
C LEU A 248 12.96 5.90 6.71
N ASN A 249 13.04 6.49 5.52
CA ASN A 249 11.93 7.25 4.95
C ASN A 249 10.71 6.34 4.73
N HIS A 250 10.92 5.13 4.24
CA HIS A 250 9.89 4.11 4.12
C HIS A 250 9.24 3.77 5.47
N SER A 251 10.03 3.53 6.51
CA SER A 251 9.52 3.21 7.85
C SER A 251 8.71 4.36 8.45
N ILE A 252 9.12 5.62 8.25
CA ILE A 252 8.36 6.81 8.65
C ILE A 252 7.02 6.87 7.91
N GLU A 253 7.03 6.62 6.62
CA GLU A 253 5.83 6.61 5.79
C GLU A 253 4.85 5.51 6.21
N VAL A 254 5.33 4.26 6.36
CA VAL A 254 4.53 3.12 6.84
C VAL A 254 3.92 3.43 8.21
N SER A 255 4.71 4.03 9.12
CA SER A 255 4.26 4.49 10.43
C SER A 255 3.08 5.48 10.33
N ASN A 256 3.18 6.47 9.45
CA ASN A 256 2.14 7.48 9.25
C ASN A 256 0.90 6.91 8.56
N LEU A 257 1.06 6.08 7.54
CA LEU A 257 -0.04 5.40 6.85
C LEU A 257 -0.82 4.51 7.81
N ALA A 258 -0.13 3.62 8.55
CA ALA A 258 -0.73 2.74 9.52
C ALA A 258 -1.48 3.51 10.63
N ARG A 259 -0.89 4.62 11.11
CA ARG A 259 -1.53 5.51 12.08
C ARG A 259 -2.84 6.09 11.54
N ILE A 260 -2.83 6.70 10.34
CA ILE A 260 -4.01 7.34 9.76
C ILE A 260 -5.13 6.31 9.55
N MET A 261 -4.79 5.14 9.00
CA MET A 261 -5.77 4.07 8.82
C MET A 261 -6.35 3.57 10.16
N ALA A 262 -5.53 3.46 11.20
CA ALA A 262 -5.99 3.07 12.53
C ALA A 262 -6.90 4.14 13.17
N GLU A 263 -6.58 5.43 13.03
CA GLU A 263 -7.42 6.55 13.50
C GLU A 263 -8.79 6.54 12.83
N GLU A 264 -8.84 6.38 11.51
CA GLU A 264 -10.10 6.35 10.74
C GLU A 264 -10.97 5.12 11.08
N LEU A 265 -10.35 4.02 11.47
CA LEU A 265 -11.05 2.79 11.88
C LEU A 265 -11.35 2.76 13.39
N GLY A 266 -10.95 3.77 14.17
CA GLY A 266 -11.15 3.81 15.62
C GLY A 266 -10.33 2.76 16.40
N LEU A 267 -9.16 2.36 15.86
CA LEU A 267 -8.24 1.38 16.44
C LEU A 267 -7.10 2.07 17.22
N ASP A 268 -6.18 1.27 17.77
CA ASP A 268 -5.01 1.82 18.48
C ASP A 268 -3.97 2.39 17.52
N ALA A 269 -4.14 3.67 17.16
CA ALA A 269 -3.24 4.41 16.30
C ALA A 269 -1.80 4.52 16.85
N LYS A 270 -1.63 4.46 18.19
CA LYS A 270 -0.28 4.49 18.78
C LYS A 270 0.45 3.18 18.56
N LEU A 271 -0.26 2.06 18.70
CA LEU A 271 0.26 0.74 18.39
C LEU A 271 0.61 0.60 16.91
N ALA A 272 -0.31 0.96 16.01
CA ALA A 272 -0.12 0.88 14.56
C ALA A 272 1.09 1.72 14.10
N ARG A 273 1.19 2.96 14.59
CA ARG A 273 2.30 3.86 14.32
C ARG A 273 3.64 3.30 14.77
N ARG A 274 3.70 2.78 16.01
CA ARG A 274 4.90 2.20 16.59
C ARG A 274 5.34 0.97 15.84
N ALA A 275 4.42 0.08 15.52
CA ALA A 275 4.70 -1.12 14.74
C ALA A 275 5.16 -0.79 13.31
N GLY A 276 4.53 0.20 12.67
CA GLY A 276 4.94 0.66 11.34
C GLY A 276 6.35 1.26 11.32
N LEU A 277 6.75 2.02 12.34
CA LEU A 277 8.12 2.54 12.43
C LEU A 277 9.16 1.44 12.62
N LEU A 278 8.80 0.36 13.31
CA LEU A 278 9.73 -0.70 13.71
C LEU A 278 9.70 -1.93 12.78
N HIS A 279 8.79 -1.99 11.79
CA HIS A 279 8.57 -3.22 11.01
C HIS A 279 9.83 -3.72 10.31
N ASP A 280 10.67 -2.82 9.84
CA ASP A 280 11.90 -3.09 9.08
C ASP A 280 13.19 -2.86 9.89
N ILE A 281 13.11 -2.76 11.23
CA ILE A 281 14.26 -2.43 12.08
C ILE A 281 15.42 -3.43 11.94
N GLY A 282 15.13 -4.68 11.60
CA GLY A 282 16.14 -5.71 11.39
C GLY A 282 17.09 -5.41 10.23
N LYS A 283 16.66 -4.64 9.23
CA LYS A 283 17.52 -4.20 8.12
C LYS A 283 18.69 -3.32 8.54
N ALA A 284 18.66 -2.79 9.77
CA ALA A 284 19.81 -2.05 10.33
C ALA A 284 21.00 -2.95 10.68
N LEU A 285 20.81 -4.28 10.76
CA LEU A 285 21.82 -5.26 11.17
C LEU A 285 21.89 -6.50 10.26
N ASP A 286 21.15 -6.57 9.16
CA ASP A 286 21.11 -7.73 8.27
C ASP A 286 22.45 -8.05 7.59
N HIS A 287 23.35 -7.06 7.50
CA HIS A 287 24.73 -7.26 7.04
C HIS A 287 25.66 -7.83 8.12
N ASP A 288 25.29 -7.70 9.39
CA ASP A 288 26.13 -8.08 10.54
C ASP A 288 25.66 -9.39 11.19
N MET A 289 24.44 -9.87 10.87
CA MET A 289 23.80 -11.05 11.50
C MET A 289 23.26 -12.02 10.46
N GLU A 290 23.33 -13.32 10.78
CA GLU A 290 22.67 -14.36 9.97
C GLU A 290 21.16 -14.41 10.27
N GLY A 291 20.33 -14.49 9.24
CA GLY A 291 18.87 -14.59 9.33
C GLY A 291 18.15 -13.59 8.44
N THR A 292 16.83 -13.66 8.42
CA THR A 292 15.99 -12.68 7.73
C THR A 292 15.87 -11.40 8.55
N HIS A 293 15.68 -10.25 7.89
CA HIS A 293 15.46 -8.97 8.63
C HIS A 293 14.27 -9.04 9.59
N VAL A 294 13.28 -9.91 9.31
CA VAL A 294 12.13 -10.15 10.20
C VAL A 294 12.58 -10.84 11.48
N GLU A 295 13.34 -11.94 11.36
CA GLU A 295 13.86 -12.68 12.53
C GLU A 295 14.77 -11.81 13.38
N ILE A 296 15.72 -11.11 12.75
CA ILE A 296 16.63 -10.17 13.40
C ILE A 296 15.83 -9.06 14.11
N GLY A 297 14.82 -8.48 13.43
CA GLY A 297 13.95 -7.45 14.00
C GLY A 297 13.19 -7.94 15.22
N VAL A 298 12.60 -9.13 15.16
CA VAL A 298 11.88 -9.76 16.29
C VAL A 298 12.80 -9.98 17.49
N ASP A 299 14.02 -10.48 17.26
CA ASP A 299 15.00 -10.74 18.33
C ASP A 299 15.45 -9.43 19.00
N ILE A 300 15.69 -8.39 18.21
CA ILE A 300 15.99 -7.05 18.72
C ILE A 300 14.85 -6.54 19.59
N LEU A 301 13.62 -6.59 19.10
CA LEU A 301 12.45 -6.07 19.83
C LEU A 301 12.20 -6.84 21.12
N LYS A 302 12.36 -8.16 21.12
CA LYS A 302 12.29 -9.00 22.34
C LYS A 302 13.39 -8.63 23.34
N LYS A 303 14.62 -8.42 22.89
CA LYS A 303 15.75 -8.00 23.75
C LYS A 303 15.44 -6.70 24.48
N TYR A 304 14.79 -5.74 23.82
CA TYR A 304 14.41 -4.45 24.42
C TYR A 304 13.02 -4.46 25.04
N LYS A 305 12.39 -5.64 25.22
CA LYS A 305 11.09 -5.85 25.87
C LYS A 305 9.97 -5.00 25.26
N GLU A 306 9.92 -4.97 23.95
CA GLU A 306 8.87 -4.31 23.21
C GLU A 306 7.52 -5.03 23.38
N ASN A 307 6.41 -4.33 23.12
CA ASN A 307 5.07 -4.86 23.24
C ASN A 307 4.87 -6.06 22.28
N GLU A 308 4.33 -7.17 22.78
CA GLU A 308 4.08 -8.40 22.02
C GLU A 308 3.23 -8.16 20.76
N LYS A 309 2.27 -7.23 20.80
CA LYS A 309 1.48 -6.85 19.62
C LYS A 309 2.30 -6.17 18.55
N VAL A 310 3.29 -5.34 18.95
CA VAL A 310 4.25 -4.72 18.02
C VAL A 310 5.15 -5.80 17.43
N ILE A 311 5.66 -6.70 18.27
CA ILE A 311 6.50 -7.83 17.81
C ILE A 311 5.74 -8.69 16.81
N ASN A 312 4.48 -9.04 17.09
CA ASN A 312 3.66 -9.79 16.13
C ASN A 312 3.44 -9.03 14.82
N ALA A 313 3.18 -7.72 14.87
CA ALA A 313 3.02 -6.92 13.65
C ALA A 313 4.30 -6.92 12.80
N VAL A 314 5.49 -6.82 13.43
CA VAL A 314 6.78 -6.92 12.76
C VAL A 314 7.00 -8.32 12.18
N GLN A 315 6.60 -9.37 12.91
CA GLN A 315 6.75 -10.76 12.44
C GLN A 315 5.80 -11.10 11.28
N ALA A 316 4.61 -10.49 11.25
CA ALA A 316 3.54 -10.82 10.31
C ALA A 316 3.54 -9.97 9.03
N HIS A 317 4.35 -8.90 8.93
CA HIS A 317 4.22 -7.91 7.85
C HIS A 317 4.47 -8.46 6.44
N HIS A 318 5.21 -9.56 6.29
CA HIS A 318 5.38 -10.28 5.01
C HIS A 318 4.41 -11.46 4.81
N GLY A 319 3.57 -11.75 5.82
CA GLY A 319 2.56 -12.82 5.72
C GLY A 319 3.08 -14.22 6.10
N ASP A 320 4.32 -14.35 6.58
CA ASP A 320 4.90 -15.62 7.03
C ASP A 320 4.26 -16.13 8.34
N VAL A 321 3.72 -15.22 9.12
CA VAL A 321 3.02 -15.49 10.39
C VAL A 321 1.67 -14.81 10.38
N GLU A 322 0.66 -15.43 11.00
CA GLU A 322 -0.69 -14.89 11.09
C GLU A 322 -0.73 -13.62 11.98
N PRO A 323 -1.30 -12.49 11.48
CA PRO A 323 -1.46 -11.28 12.25
C PRO A 323 -2.48 -11.49 13.38
N GLN A 324 -2.11 -11.17 14.62
CA GLN A 324 -2.97 -11.33 15.79
C GLN A 324 -3.86 -10.12 16.08
N THR A 325 -3.59 -8.99 15.44
CA THR A 325 -4.34 -7.73 15.61
C THR A 325 -4.65 -7.09 14.27
N ILE A 326 -5.69 -6.26 14.24
CA ILE A 326 -6.03 -5.51 13.03
C ILE A 326 -4.92 -4.50 12.70
N GLU A 327 -4.28 -3.92 13.71
CA GLU A 327 -3.15 -3.01 13.53
C GLU A 327 -1.97 -3.70 12.80
N ALA A 328 -1.73 -4.99 13.04
CA ALA A 328 -0.73 -5.75 12.28
C ALA A 328 -1.08 -5.88 10.80
N ILE A 329 -2.37 -6.08 10.47
CA ILE A 329 -2.86 -6.07 9.09
C ILE A 329 -2.70 -4.68 8.46
N LEU A 330 -2.94 -3.61 9.24
CA LEU A 330 -2.75 -2.25 8.75
C LEU A 330 -1.28 -1.93 8.45
N VAL A 331 -0.34 -2.45 9.24
CA VAL A 331 1.11 -2.30 8.97
C VAL A 331 1.48 -3.02 7.67
N GLN A 332 1.00 -4.24 7.45
CA GLN A 332 1.21 -4.97 6.19
C GLN A 332 0.64 -4.22 4.99
N ALA A 333 -0.58 -3.66 5.12
CA ALA A 333 -1.21 -2.86 4.08
C ALA A 333 -0.42 -1.56 3.81
N ALA A 334 0.05 -0.88 4.86
CA ALA A 334 0.83 0.35 4.78
C ALA A 334 2.18 0.12 4.08
N ASP A 335 2.87 -0.98 4.41
CA ASP A 335 4.11 -1.39 3.75
C ASP A 335 3.88 -1.63 2.26
N ALA A 336 2.87 -2.43 1.90
CA ALA A 336 2.51 -2.69 0.51
C ALA A 336 2.17 -1.41 -0.27
N ILE A 337 1.45 -0.47 0.32
CA ILE A 337 1.12 0.83 -0.28
C ILE A 337 2.37 1.66 -0.51
N SER A 338 3.22 1.82 0.51
CA SER A 338 4.47 2.57 0.42
C SER A 338 5.40 1.98 -0.66
N ALA A 339 5.50 0.64 -0.71
CA ALA A 339 6.33 -0.06 -1.69
C ALA A 339 5.79 0.00 -3.14
N SER A 340 4.48 0.14 -3.33
CA SER A 340 3.84 0.10 -4.66
C SER A 340 3.69 1.47 -5.34
N ARG A 341 4.02 2.56 -4.65
CA ARG A 341 3.90 3.91 -5.24
C ARG A 341 4.82 4.09 -6.44
N PRO A 342 4.38 4.81 -7.50
CA PRO A 342 5.24 5.15 -8.63
C PRO A 342 6.51 5.87 -8.15
N GLY A 343 7.68 5.31 -8.50
CA GLY A 343 8.97 5.87 -8.11
C GLY A 343 9.52 5.42 -6.74
N ALA A 344 8.74 4.71 -5.93
CA ALA A 344 9.19 4.18 -4.64
C ALA A 344 10.26 3.09 -4.80
N ARG A 345 10.10 2.21 -5.78
CA ARG A 345 11.06 1.16 -6.13
C ARG A 345 11.70 1.45 -7.47
N ARG A 346 13.03 1.54 -7.50
CA ARG A 346 13.79 1.46 -8.75
C ARG A 346 14.05 -0.01 -9.06
N GLU A 347 13.22 -0.60 -9.89
CA GLU A 347 13.62 -1.81 -10.59
C GLU A 347 14.69 -1.44 -11.61
N THR A 348 15.84 -2.13 -11.62
CA THR A 348 16.73 -2.06 -12.77
C THR A 348 15.98 -2.59 -13.98
N LEU A 349 16.28 -2.05 -15.17
CA LEU A 349 15.65 -2.51 -16.42
C LEU A 349 15.78 -4.04 -16.58
N GLU A 350 16.91 -4.61 -16.15
CA GLU A 350 17.15 -6.06 -16.19
C GLU A 350 16.24 -6.85 -15.26
N THR A 351 16.04 -6.37 -14.03
CA THR A 351 15.14 -7.02 -13.06
C THR A 351 13.69 -6.93 -13.52
N TYR A 352 13.31 -5.79 -14.09
CA TYR A 352 12.01 -5.57 -14.68
C TYR A 352 11.74 -6.54 -15.84
N ILE A 353 12.69 -6.67 -16.78
CA ILE A 353 12.57 -7.59 -17.91
C ILE A 353 12.48 -9.03 -17.44
N LYS A 354 13.37 -9.47 -16.53
CA LYS A 354 13.33 -10.82 -15.96
C LYS A 354 11.98 -11.17 -15.31
N ARG A 355 11.40 -10.23 -14.57
CA ARG A 355 10.08 -10.42 -13.96
C ARG A 355 8.98 -10.58 -15.01
N LEU A 356 8.99 -9.78 -16.08
CA LEU A 356 8.03 -9.93 -17.17
C LEU A 356 8.19 -11.29 -17.87
N GLU A 357 9.41 -11.68 -18.17
CA GLU A 357 9.72 -13.00 -18.78
C GLU A 357 9.30 -14.18 -17.89
N GLU A 358 9.46 -14.06 -16.57
CA GLU A 358 8.99 -15.08 -15.62
C GLU A 358 7.46 -15.18 -15.58
N LEU A 359 6.76 -14.04 -15.60
CA LEU A 359 5.29 -14.01 -15.66
C LEU A 359 4.78 -14.63 -16.95
N GLU A 360 5.38 -14.28 -18.10
CA GLU A 360 5.05 -14.87 -19.39
C GLU A 360 5.35 -16.39 -19.40
N ARG A 361 6.48 -16.81 -18.88
CA ARG A 361 6.83 -18.25 -18.77
C ARG A 361 5.83 -19.03 -17.92
N VAL A 362 5.36 -18.45 -16.80
CA VAL A 362 4.34 -19.07 -15.97
C VAL A 362 3.02 -19.19 -16.74
N ALA A 363 2.61 -18.15 -17.45
CA ALA A 363 1.38 -18.15 -18.25
C ALA A 363 1.47 -19.15 -19.43
N ASP A 364 2.60 -19.22 -20.13
CA ASP A 364 2.85 -20.13 -21.24
C ASP A 364 2.95 -21.61 -20.78
N SER A 365 3.11 -21.87 -19.48
CA SER A 365 3.16 -23.26 -18.93
C SER A 365 1.78 -23.91 -18.85
N PHE A 366 0.69 -23.17 -19.01
CA PHE A 366 -0.67 -23.73 -18.97
C PHE A 366 -1.07 -24.35 -20.30
N GLU A 367 -1.72 -25.50 -20.23
CA GLU A 367 -2.22 -26.23 -21.40
C GLU A 367 -3.28 -25.40 -22.13
N GLY A 368 -3.11 -25.19 -23.45
CA GLY A 368 -4.01 -24.36 -24.26
C GLY A 368 -3.53 -22.92 -24.47
N VAL A 369 -2.43 -22.50 -23.87
CA VAL A 369 -1.81 -21.19 -24.14
C VAL A 369 -0.79 -21.33 -25.25
N GLU A 370 -0.99 -20.62 -26.35
CA GLU A 370 -0.04 -20.56 -27.47
C GLU A 370 1.07 -19.55 -27.18
N LYS A 371 0.70 -18.40 -26.62
CA LYS A 371 1.63 -17.33 -26.23
C LYS A 371 1.01 -16.36 -25.25
N SER A 372 1.82 -15.82 -24.33
CA SER A 372 1.39 -14.76 -23.41
C SER A 372 2.27 -13.52 -23.52
N PHE A 373 1.73 -12.38 -23.07
CA PHE A 373 2.43 -11.10 -23.02
C PHE A 373 2.09 -10.40 -21.72
N ALA A 374 3.08 -10.08 -20.93
CA ALA A 374 2.93 -9.25 -19.74
C ALA A 374 2.90 -7.77 -20.15
N ILE A 375 1.77 -7.10 -19.92
CA ILE A 375 1.56 -5.70 -20.23
C ILE A 375 1.28 -4.89 -18.95
N GLN A 376 1.26 -3.55 -19.05
CA GLN A 376 1.07 -2.64 -17.92
C GLN A 376 1.99 -2.94 -16.74
N ALA A 377 3.29 -3.12 -17.00
CA ALA A 377 4.30 -3.46 -16.01
C ALA A 377 4.05 -4.79 -15.26
N GLY A 378 3.46 -5.78 -15.93
CA GLY A 378 3.16 -7.11 -15.35
C GLY A 378 1.88 -7.16 -14.52
N ARG A 379 1.04 -6.12 -14.57
CA ARG A 379 -0.28 -6.11 -13.89
C ARG A 379 -1.38 -6.79 -14.70
N GLU A 380 -1.17 -6.97 -15.97
CA GLU A 380 -2.08 -7.63 -16.89
C GLU A 380 -1.27 -8.60 -17.76
N ILE A 381 -1.79 -9.81 -17.94
CA ILE A 381 -1.22 -10.80 -18.85
C ILE A 381 -2.25 -11.06 -19.95
N ARG A 382 -1.86 -10.79 -21.20
CA ARG A 382 -2.65 -11.18 -22.37
C ARG A 382 -2.23 -12.54 -22.84
N ILE A 383 -3.19 -13.42 -22.99
CA ILE A 383 -2.98 -14.80 -23.38
C ILE A 383 -3.61 -15.02 -24.74
N ILE A 384 -2.86 -15.69 -25.63
CA ILE A 384 -3.36 -16.20 -26.92
C ILE A 384 -3.58 -17.69 -26.72
N VAL A 385 -4.80 -18.16 -26.97
CA VAL A 385 -5.24 -19.55 -26.86
C VAL A 385 -5.69 -20.06 -28.19
#